data_d07620efc47ac6ae96107b59ae775c31
#
_entry.id   d07620efc47ac6ae96107b59ae775c31
#
_cell.length_a   1.000
_cell.length_b   1.000
_cell.length_c   1.000
_cell.angle_alpha   90.00
_cell.angle_beta   90.00
_cell.angle_gamma   90.00
#
_symmetry.space_group_name_H-M   'P 1'
#
loop_
_entity.id
_entity.type
_entity.pdbx_description
1 polymer ?
#
loop_
_entity_poly.entity_id
_entity_poly.type
_entity_poly.pdbx_seq_one_letter_code
_entity_poly.pdbx_strand_id
1 'polypeptide(L)'
;MTIDKKDVSRRAALEMLGAIGAVVAIGCGGNAESTGTGAAGGAGGSGTGGAGGASGTTGTSASSGTTTSASTTSSSTGGSSTGWATGDGAFLSGKDYGNPFESGIGNACKVFKSSTEGPCHSNTYHQQDVTEGYVGLPTRLEFLVVDADCNPVPDAIVEIWHCSPVGVYSAAKTAEASDIGYDANHYADLNENYCTGGDAEGKAASWFRGYQKAGSDGRVTFDTLFPGWYSSRTIHIHFRVTVGTTEYLTSQVFFDDSLNDEIIADHASYSTRGPKDTTNAADNVIGGGLTLSDVVMSYEKQSDGALLAWKAIAINA
;
A
#
# COMPACT_ATOMS: atom_id res chain seq x y z
N MET A 1 1.46 16.33 21.97
CA MET A 1 1.57 14.86 22.07
C MET A 1 1.36 14.38 20.64
N THR A 2 2.42 14.16 19.92
CA THR A 2 2.37 13.74 18.50
C THR A 2 2.11 12.23 18.51
N ILE A 3 0.92 11.83 18.09
CA ILE A 3 0.58 10.41 17.95
C ILE A 3 1.39 9.89 16.76
N ASP A 4 2.13 8.81 16.93
CA ASP A 4 2.91 8.21 15.86
C ASP A 4 1.92 7.66 14.78
N LYS A 5 1.98 8.22 13.58
CA LYS A 5 1.13 7.82 12.45
C LYS A 5 1.11 6.30 12.21
N LYS A 6 2.22 5.62 12.56
CA LYS A 6 2.37 4.17 12.44
C LYS A 6 1.43 3.37 13.34
N ASP A 7 1.12 3.88 14.54
CA ASP A 7 0.27 3.17 15.51
C ASP A 7 -1.23 3.32 15.24
N VAL A 8 -1.63 4.47 14.69
CA VAL A 8 -3.04 4.73 14.37
C VAL A 8 -3.50 3.86 13.19
N SER A 9 -2.65 3.71 12.17
CA SER A 9 -2.93 2.87 11.00
C SER A 9 -3.14 1.38 11.38
N ARG A 10 -2.35 0.88 12.33
CA ARG A 10 -2.48 -0.52 12.80
C ARG A 10 -3.77 -0.76 13.58
N ARG A 11 -4.25 0.22 14.34
CA ARG A 11 -5.50 0.10 15.11
C ARG A 11 -6.72 0.12 14.20
N ALA A 12 -6.77 1.04 13.25
CA ALA A 12 -7.85 1.14 12.28
C ALA A 12 -7.99 -0.15 11.42
N ALA A 13 -6.86 -0.74 10.99
CA ALA A 13 -6.86 -1.98 10.24
C ALA A 13 -7.37 -3.19 11.03
N LEU A 14 -7.06 -3.27 12.33
CA LEU A 14 -7.52 -4.35 13.21
C LEU A 14 -9.01 -4.24 13.54
N GLU A 15 -9.54 -3.03 13.69
CA GLU A 15 -10.96 -2.80 13.94
C GLU A 15 -11.83 -3.09 12.70
N MET A 16 -11.31 -2.84 11.49
CA MET A 16 -12.01 -3.18 10.24
C MET A 16 -12.15 -4.69 10.01
N LEU A 17 -11.17 -5.49 10.41
CA LEU A 17 -11.24 -6.94 10.29
C LEU A 17 -12.36 -7.56 11.15
N GLY A 18 -12.77 -6.89 12.24
CA GLY A 18 -13.89 -7.28 13.08
C GLY A 18 -15.26 -6.95 12.49
N ALA A 19 -15.37 -5.93 11.63
CA ALA A 19 -16.64 -5.44 11.09
C ALA A 19 -17.09 -6.16 9.80
N ILE A 20 -16.16 -6.72 9.02
CA ILE A 20 -16.46 -7.39 7.75
C ILE A 20 -17.03 -8.82 7.97
N GLY A 21 -16.81 -9.41 9.14
CA GLY A 21 -17.32 -10.74 9.50
C GLY A 21 -18.83 -10.81 9.83
N ALA A 22 -19.56 -9.69 9.85
CA ALA A 22 -20.95 -9.63 10.33
C ALA A 22 -22.02 -9.39 9.26
N VAL A 23 -21.71 -9.32 7.97
CA VAL A 23 -22.70 -9.03 6.91
C VAL A 23 -22.68 -10.08 5.81
N VAL A 24 -22.89 -11.36 6.16
CA VAL A 24 -23.46 -12.34 5.21
C VAL A 24 -24.26 -13.36 6.01
N ALA A 25 -25.49 -13.02 6.40
CA ALA A 25 -26.56 -13.98 6.67
C ALA A 25 -27.89 -13.26 6.55
N ILE A 26 -28.36 -13.02 5.35
CA ILE A 26 -29.79 -12.84 5.05
C ILE A 26 -30.17 -13.97 4.11
N GLY A 27 -30.56 -15.08 4.70
CA GLY A 27 -31.27 -16.18 4.03
C GLY A 27 -32.70 -16.20 4.51
N CYS A 28 -33.61 -16.31 3.58
CA CYS A 28 -35.07 -16.32 3.72
C CYS A 28 -35.61 -17.41 4.64
N GLY A 29 -36.69 -17.06 5.38
CA GLY A 29 -37.83 -17.94 5.57
C GLY A 29 -38.11 -18.44 6.98
N GLY A 30 -39.31 -18.14 7.46
CA GLY A 30 -40.08 -18.99 8.35
C GLY A 30 -40.43 -18.46 9.74
N ASN A 31 -41.67 -18.05 9.91
CA ASN A 31 -42.36 -17.75 11.18
C ASN A 31 -42.33 -18.92 12.16
N ALA A 32 -42.10 -18.66 13.44
CA ALA A 32 -42.80 -19.32 14.54
C ALA A 32 -42.67 -18.50 15.83
N GLU A 33 -43.81 -18.12 16.37
CA GLU A 33 -43.98 -17.53 17.70
C GLU A 33 -43.67 -18.56 18.79
N SER A 34 -43.01 -18.11 19.86
CA SER A 34 -43.19 -18.71 21.18
C SER A 34 -42.77 -17.77 22.29
N THR A 35 -43.71 -17.53 23.16
CA THR A 35 -43.69 -16.77 24.42
C THR A 35 -42.88 -17.49 25.51
N GLY A 36 -42.17 -16.70 26.36
CA GLY A 36 -41.58 -17.24 27.59
C GLY A 36 -40.94 -16.19 28.49
N THR A 37 -41.65 -15.88 29.55
CA THR A 37 -41.36 -15.00 30.69
C THR A 37 -40.31 -15.54 31.67
N GLY A 38 -39.64 -14.63 32.44
CA GLY A 38 -38.99 -14.94 33.72
C GLY A 38 -37.66 -14.21 33.92
N ALA A 39 -37.57 -13.17 34.62
CA ALA A 39 -37.52 -12.82 36.04
C ALA A 39 -36.12 -12.99 36.69
N ALA A 40 -35.57 -11.84 37.05
CA ALA A 40 -35.01 -11.39 38.34
C ALA A 40 -33.77 -12.04 38.98
N GLY A 41 -32.86 -11.18 39.38
CA GLY A 41 -32.31 -11.23 40.72
C GLY A 41 -30.79 -11.31 40.86
N GLY A 42 -30.23 -10.37 41.64
CA GLY A 42 -29.13 -10.67 42.49
C GLY A 42 -27.97 -9.65 42.57
N ALA A 43 -28.07 -8.84 43.59
CA ALA A 43 -27.14 -7.81 44.06
C ALA A 43 -25.90 -8.38 44.78
N GLY A 44 -24.88 -7.50 44.90
CA GLY A 44 -24.14 -7.39 46.14
C GLY A 44 -22.64 -7.67 46.10
N GLY A 45 -21.86 -6.68 46.61
CA GLY A 45 -20.54 -6.98 47.13
C GLY A 45 -19.56 -5.81 47.10
N SER A 46 -19.63 -4.96 48.10
CA SER A 46 -18.65 -3.92 48.43
C SER A 46 -17.41 -4.51 49.11
N GLY A 47 -16.24 -3.91 48.92
CA GLY A 47 -15.04 -4.16 49.71
C GLY A 47 -14.04 -3.03 49.66
N THR A 48 -13.96 -2.33 50.74
CA THR A 48 -13.14 -1.17 51.10
C THR A 48 -11.75 -1.55 51.65
N GLY A 49 -10.78 -0.58 51.51
CA GLY A 49 -9.62 -0.40 52.39
C GLY A 49 -8.30 -0.73 51.77
N GLY A 50 -7.26 0.03 51.87
CA GLY A 50 -6.75 0.85 52.89
C GLY A 50 -5.46 1.57 52.46
N ALA A 51 -5.18 2.63 53.16
CA ALA A 51 -4.11 3.61 52.95
C ALA A 51 -2.80 3.26 53.67
N GLY A 52 -1.72 3.94 53.30
CA GLY A 52 -0.45 4.09 54.00
C GLY A 52 0.69 4.37 53.04
N GLY A 53 1.50 5.42 53.01
CA GLY A 53 1.90 6.35 53.94
C GLY A 53 3.43 6.51 53.91
N ALA A 54 3.90 7.78 53.81
CA ALA A 54 5.17 8.35 54.25
C ALA A 54 6.42 8.22 53.33
N SER A 55 6.92 9.30 52.74
CA SER A 55 7.84 10.36 53.23
C SER A 55 9.33 10.03 53.23
N GLY A 56 10.14 10.93 52.65
CA GLY A 56 11.57 11.07 52.91
C GLY A 56 12.38 11.62 51.75
N THR A 57 12.54 12.87 51.66
CA THR A 57 13.61 13.88 51.86
C THR A 57 14.76 13.91 50.84
N THR A 58 14.81 15.04 50.15
CA THR A 58 15.91 15.99 49.82
C THR A 58 17.32 15.48 49.51
N GLY A 59 17.82 15.97 48.37
CA GLY A 59 19.25 16.02 48.05
C GLY A 59 19.53 16.81 46.78
N THR A 60 19.81 18.10 46.94
CA THR A 60 20.28 19.03 45.91
C THR A 60 21.73 18.77 45.59
N SER A 61 22.10 18.65 44.33
CA SER A 61 23.44 19.04 43.86
C SER A 61 23.40 19.34 42.36
N ALA A 62 23.69 20.56 42.01
CA ALA A 62 23.88 21.05 40.65
C ALA A 62 25.24 20.57 40.10
N SER A 63 25.28 20.07 38.89
CA SER A 63 26.50 19.98 38.10
C SER A 63 26.18 20.31 36.66
N SER A 64 26.75 21.39 36.17
CA SER A 64 26.73 21.84 34.80
C SER A 64 27.54 20.90 33.93
N GLY A 65 26.87 20.15 33.06
CA GLY A 65 27.48 19.32 32.07
C GLY A 65 26.99 19.73 30.66
N THR A 66 27.93 20.16 29.84
CA THR A 66 27.78 20.49 28.44
C THR A 66 27.23 19.26 27.67
N THR A 67 25.99 19.32 27.19
CA THR A 67 25.43 18.27 26.36
C THR A 67 25.83 18.47 24.92
N THR A 68 26.81 17.70 24.49
CA THR A 68 27.06 17.43 23.08
C THR A 68 25.91 16.53 22.60
N SER A 69 25.05 17.06 21.73
CA SER A 69 24.00 16.29 21.09
C SER A 69 24.63 15.30 20.11
N ALA A 70 24.81 14.06 20.54
CA ALA A 70 25.08 12.95 19.64
C ALA A 70 23.75 12.53 19.01
N SER A 71 23.59 12.80 17.73
CA SER A 71 22.53 12.21 16.91
C SER A 71 22.75 10.68 16.88
N THR A 72 22.03 9.96 17.69
CA THR A 72 21.94 8.51 17.54
C THR A 72 21.04 8.20 16.37
N THR A 73 21.63 7.92 15.22
CA THR A 73 20.99 7.23 14.12
C THR A 73 20.66 5.83 14.61
N SER A 74 19.43 5.60 15.00
CA SER A 74 18.93 4.27 15.35
C SER A 74 18.73 3.50 14.03
N SER A 75 19.76 2.86 13.53
CA SER A 75 19.61 1.79 12.57
C SER A 75 18.94 0.61 13.28
N SER A 76 17.63 0.49 13.15
CA SER A 76 16.90 -0.70 13.55
C SER A 76 17.19 -1.81 12.52
N THR A 77 18.25 -2.58 12.75
CA THR A 77 18.45 -3.88 12.12
C THR A 77 17.47 -4.87 12.75
N GLY A 78 16.22 -4.80 12.37
CA GLY A 78 15.26 -5.86 12.61
C GLY A 78 15.36 -6.86 11.47
N GLY A 79 16.30 -7.82 11.56
CA GLY A 79 16.35 -8.91 10.61
C GLY A 79 15.08 -9.74 10.73
N SER A 80 14.23 -9.72 9.69
CA SER A 80 13.17 -10.71 9.51
C SER A 80 13.84 -12.08 9.34
N SER A 81 13.31 -13.11 9.98
CA SER A 81 13.80 -14.50 9.86
C SER A 81 13.76 -15.04 8.43
N THR A 82 13.07 -14.36 7.53
CA THR A 82 12.87 -14.72 6.12
C THR A 82 13.84 -14.02 5.17
N GLY A 83 14.64 -13.07 5.69
CA GLY A 83 15.55 -12.26 4.90
C GLY A 83 14.88 -11.17 4.05
N TRP A 84 13.58 -10.89 4.21
CA TRP A 84 12.92 -9.70 3.68
C TRP A 84 13.16 -8.50 4.58
N ALA A 85 13.43 -7.33 3.97
CA ALA A 85 13.59 -6.08 4.70
C ALA A 85 12.26 -5.57 5.25
N THR A 86 12.33 -4.82 6.35
CA THR A 86 11.18 -4.08 6.89
C THR A 86 11.56 -2.62 7.04
N GLY A 87 10.79 -1.72 6.43
CA GLY A 87 11.05 -0.28 6.46
C GLY A 87 9.97 0.50 5.72
N ASP A 88 10.25 1.77 5.49
CA ASP A 88 9.48 2.68 4.64
C ASP A 88 10.28 3.04 3.38
N GLY A 89 9.84 4.05 2.61
CA GLY A 89 10.55 4.51 1.43
C GLY A 89 11.96 5.04 1.70
N ALA A 90 12.20 5.57 2.90
CA ALA A 90 13.53 6.03 3.29
C ALA A 90 14.57 4.89 3.32
N PHE A 91 14.14 3.64 3.49
CA PHE A 91 15.01 2.47 3.37
C PHE A 91 15.68 2.37 2.00
N LEU A 92 14.97 2.81 0.95
CA LEU A 92 15.45 2.75 -0.44
C LEU A 92 16.26 3.99 -0.86
N SER A 93 16.24 5.04 -0.05
CA SER A 93 16.90 6.30 -0.35
C SER A 93 18.41 6.11 -0.57
N GLY A 94 18.91 6.61 -1.70
CA GLY A 94 20.33 6.54 -2.07
C GLY A 94 20.83 5.15 -2.45
N LYS A 95 19.96 4.15 -2.55
CA LYS A 95 20.32 2.81 -3.03
C LYS A 95 20.23 2.73 -4.54
N ASP A 96 21.20 2.06 -5.14
CA ASP A 96 21.23 1.75 -6.56
C ASP A 96 21.14 0.21 -6.73
N TYR A 97 20.10 -0.24 -7.39
CA TYR A 97 19.89 -1.65 -7.72
C TYR A 97 20.17 -1.96 -9.20
N GLY A 98 20.79 -1.00 -9.91
CA GLY A 98 21.10 -1.13 -11.33
C GLY A 98 19.89 -0.87 -12.24
N ASN A 99 20.10 -1.15 -13.52
CA ASN A 99 19.05 -1.03 -14.52
C ASN A 99 18.48 -2.42 -14.85
N PRO A 100 17.27 -2.76 -14.42
CA PRO A 100 16.71 -4.09 -14.64
C PRO A 100 16.37 -4.39 -16.12
N PHE A 101 16.45 -3.37 -16.99
CA PHE A 101 16.18 -3.50 -18.42
C PHE A 101 17.42 -3.70 -19.29
N GLU A 102 18.64 -3.74 -18.70
CA GLU A 102 19.91 -3.92 -19.47
C GLU A 102 19.97 -5.23 -20.23
N SER A 103 19.36 -6.30 -19.69
CA SER A 103 19.28 -7.60 -20.37
C SER A 103 18.26 -7.65 -21.51
N GLY A 104 17.61 -6.51 -21.79
CA GLY A 104 16.54 -6.36 -22.78
C GLY A 104 15.15 -6.44 -22.17
N ILE A 105 14.18 -6.04 -22.97
CA ILE A 105 12.77 -5.93 -22.56
C ILE A 105 11.90 -7.09 -23.07
N GLY A 106 12.51 -8.09 -23.67
CA GLY A 106 11.80 -9.27 -24.20
C GLY A 106 10.77 -8.90 -25.28
N ASN A 107 9.56 -9.42 -25.15
CA ASN A 107 8.42 -9.11 -26.03
C ASN A 107 7.64 -7.84 -25.58
N ALA A 108 8.27 -6.94 -24.87
CA ALA A 108 7.59 -5.80 -24.24
C ALA A 108 7.06 -4.74 -25.23
N CYS A 109 7.42 -4.81 -26.53
CA CYS A 109 6.88 -3.93 -27.57
C CYS A 109 5.47 -4.29 -28.01
N LYS A 110 4.89 -5.34 -27.46
CA LYS A 110 3.47 -5.60 -27.57
C LYS A 110 2.72 -4.55 -26.75
N VAL A 111 1.90 -3.74 -27.42
CA VAL A 111 1.09 -2.70 -26.76
C VAL A 111 0.34 -3.28 -25.57
N PHE A 112 0.55 -2.65 -24.42
CA PHE A 112 -0.03 -3.09 -23.17
C PHE A 112 -1.55 -2.89 -23.19
N LYS A 113 -2.30 -3.87 -22.69
CA LYS A 113 -3.75 -3.83 -22.75
C LYS A 113 -4.32 -3.00 -21.61
N SER A 114 -5.23 -2.08 -21.93
CA SER A 114 -5.98 -1.32 -20.96
C SER A 114 -6.89 -2.22 -20.12
N SER A 115 -7.09 -1.84 -18.86
CA SER A 115 -8.05 -2.45 -17.95
C SER A 115 -8.77 -1.37 -17.13
N THR A 116 -9.54 -1.77 -16.12
CA THR A 116 -10.30 -0.81 -15.31
C THR A 116 -9.39 0.02 -14.42
N GLU A 117 -9.70 1.32 -14.31
CA GLU A 117 -9.14 2.22 -13.31
C GLU A 117 -9.49 1.79 -11.88
N GLY A 118 -10.68 1.19 -11.72
CA GLY A 118 -11.22 0.84 -10.41
C GLY A 118 -11.76 2.05 -9.64
N PRO A 119 -12.43 1.80 -8.48
CA PRO A 119 -13.12 2.85 -7.73
C PRO A 119 -12.21 3.63 -6.78
N CYS A 120 -10.89 3.37 -6.76
CA CYS A 120 -9.98 3.90 -5.76
C CYS A 120 -8.92 4.85 -6.34
N HIS A 121 -9.10 5.33 -7.57
CA HIS A 121 -8.27 6.42 -8.09
C HIS A 121 -8.58 7.73 -7.33
N SER A 122 -7.56 8.49 -7.00
CA SER A 122 -7.64 9.79 -6.32
C SER A 122 -6.43 10.63 -6.70
N ASN A 123 -6.23 11.77 -6.05
CA ASN A 123 -5.10 12.63 -6.33
C ASN A 123 -3.77 11.90 -6.17
N THR A 124 -2.88 12.17 -7.11
CA THR A 124 -1.49 11.75 -7.06
C THR A 124 -0.58 12.97 -7.06
N TYR A 125 0.65 12.78 -6.58
CA TYR A 125 1.63 13.85 -6.43
C TYR A 125 2.89 13.49 -7.19
N HIS A 126 3.64 14.51 -7.64
CA HIS A 126 4.97 14.31 -8.18
C HIS A 126 5.94 13.94 -7.06
N GLN A 127 6.09 12.65 -6.80
CA GLN A 127 6.97 12.13 -5.77
C GLN A 127 7.49 10.73 -6.13
N GLN A 128 8.73 10.45 -5.79
CA GLN A 128 9.32 9.13 -5.97
C GLN A 128 8.99 8.23 -4.78
N ASP A 129 9.17 8.72 -3.54
CA ASP A 129 8.76 8.01 -2.34
C ASP A 129 7.27 8.24 -2.08
N VAL A 130 6.48 7.20 -2.30
CA VAL A 130 5.01 7.23 -2.13
C VAL A 130 4.53 6.62 -0.82
N THR A 131 5.45 6.34 0.13
CA THR A 131 5.10 5.58 1.34
C THR A 131 4.50 6.43 2.45
N GLU A 132 4.73 7.73 2.49
CA GLU A 132 4.37 8.63 3.60
C GLU A 132 4.79 8.09 4.98
N GLY A 133 5.90 7.33 5.03
CA GLY A 133 6.43 6.74 6.26
C GLY A 133 5.70 5.48 6.75
N TYR A 134 4.83 4.88 5.93
CA TYR A 134 4.30 3.54 6.19
C TYR A 134 5.44 2.52 6.27
N VAL A 135 5.24 1.46 7.06
CA VAL A 135 6.21 0.39 7.23
C VAL A 135 5.70 -0.91 6.64
N GLY A 136 6.51 -1.54 5.81
CA GLY A 136 6.24 -2.82 5.16
C GLY A 136 7.49 -3.39 4.52
N LEU A 137 7.35 -4.12 3.43
CA LEU A 137 8.46 -4.57 2.60
C LEU A 137 8.85 -3.44 1.62
N PRO A 138 10.03 -2.79 1.79
CA PRO A 138 10.49 -1.77 0.86
C PRO A 138 10.62 -2.33 -0.55
N THR A 139 9.97 -1.67 -1.50
CA THR A 139 9.91 -2.11 -2.90
C THR A 139 10.33 -0.96 -3.82
N ARG A 140 11.43 -1.14 -4.56
CA ARG A 140 11.78 -0.31 -5.70
C ARG A 140 10.97 -0.78 -6.90
N LEU A 141 10.15 0.11 -7.46
CA LEU A 141 9.31 -0.17 -8.60
C LEU A 141 9.85 0.60 -9.82
N GLU A 142 10.14 -0.11 -10.89
CA GLU A 142 10.66 0.46 -12.12
C GLU A 142 9.74 0.19 -13.30
N PHE A 143 9.41 1.25 -14.05
CA PHE A 143 8.75 1.12 -15.34
C PHE A 143 9.65 1.64 -16.45
N LEU A 144 9.55 1.02 -17.61
CA LEU A 144 10.12 1.51 -18.86
C LEU A 144 8.98 1.72 -19.86
N VAL A 145 8.73 2.97 -20.23
CA VAL A 145 7.71 3.30 -21.24
C VAL A 145 8.36 3.30 -22.62
N VAL A 146 7.80 2.51 -23.52
CA VAL A 146 8.22 2.41 -24.93
C VAL A 146 7.03 2.57 -25.86
N ASP A 147 7.31 2.92 -27.13
CA ASP A 147 6.32 2.87 -28.20
C ASP A 147 6.17 1.43 -28.76
N ALA A 148 5.32 1.26 -29.78
CA ALA A 148 5.09 -0.02 -30.43
C ALA A 148 6.32 -0.54 -31.21
N ASP A 149 7.28 0.33 -31.51
CA ASP A 149 8.55 0.00 -32.18
C ASP A 149 9.70 -0.20 -31.18
N CYS A 150 9.40 -0.26 -29.88
CA CYS A 150 10.36 -0.40 -28.78
C CYS A 150 11.27 0.80 -28.51
N ASN A 151 10.96 1.97 -29.04
CA ASN A 151 11.72 3.17 -28.70
C ASN A 151 11.26 3.71 -27.35
N PRO A 152 12.17 4.19 -26.51
CA PRO A 152 11.79 4.90 -25.28
C PRO A 152 10.86 6.08 -25.57
N VAL A 153 9.86 6.29 -24.72
CA VAL A 153 8.99 7.46 -24.75
C VAL A 153 9.39 8.43 -23.64
N PRO A 154 10.27 9.41 -23.92
CA PRO A 154 10.67 10.40 -22.95
C PRO A 154 9.48 11.28 -22.54
N ASP A 155 9.59 11.83 -21.33
CA ASP A 155 8.57 12.73 -20.79
C ASP A 155 7.18 12.09 -20.59
N ALA A 156 7.00 10.80 -20.82
CA ALA A 156 5.79 10.09 -20.43
C ALA A 156 5.59 10.20 -18.92
N ILE A 157 4.38 10.58 -18.51
CA ILE A 157 4.00 10.59 -17.10
C ILE A 157 3.46 9.21 -16.76
N VAL A 158 4.07 8.55 -15.80
CA VAL A 158 3.55 7.32 -15.21
C VAL A 158 3.01 7.65 -13.82
N GLU A 159 1.75 7.37 -13.62
CA GLU A 159 1.05 7.48 -12.35
C GLU A 159 0.80 6.09 -11.78
N ILE A 160 0.95 5.93 -10.45
CA ILE A 160 0.63 4.69 -9.75
C ILE A 160 -0.31 4.93 -8.58
N TRP A 161 -1.14 3.94 -8.26
CA TRP A 161 -1.87 3.86 -7.00
C TRP A 161 -2.12 2.41 -6.60
N HIS A 162 -1.98 2.13 -5.32
CA HIS A 162 -2.23 0.80 -4.77
C HIS A 162 -2.61 0.85 -3.29
N CYS A 163 -3.05 -0.26 -2.74
CA CYS A 163 -3.40 -0.36 -1.33
C CYS A 163 -2.17 -0.50 -0.43
N SER A 164 -2.34 -0.15 0.83
CA SER A 164 -1.35 -0.35 1.89
C SER A 164 -1.07 -1.84 2.14
N PRO A 165 -0.04 -2.21 2.92
CA PRO A 165 0.23 -3.58 3.36
C PRO A 165 -0.97 -4.29 3.99
N VAL A 166 -1.92 -3.54 4.54
CA VAL A 166 -3.15 -4.07 5.12
C VAL A 166 -4.36 -4.03 4.16
N GLY A 167 -4.16 -3.73 2.88
CA GLY A 167 -5.18 -3.81 1.85
C GLY A 167 -6.16 -2.63 1.84
N VAL A 168 -5.78 -1.46 2.33
CA VAL A 168 -6.59 -0.24 2.38
C VAL A 168 -5.95 0.84 1.51
N TYR A 169 -6.75 1.54 0.71
CA TYR A 169 -6.31 2.68 -0.10
C TYR A 169 -6.38 3.99 0.70
N SER A 170 -5.53 4.93 0.36
CA SER A 170 -5.73 6.35 0.67
C SER A 170 -6.71 6.98 -0.33
N ALA A 171 -7.28 8.15 -0.03
CA ALA A 171 -8.31 8.76 -0.88
C ALA A 171 -8.33 10.30 -0.82
N ALA A 172 -7.20 10.94 -0.50
CA ALA A 172 -7.16 12.41 -0.44
C ALA A 172 -7.55 13.03 -1.79
N LYS A 173 -8.33 14.09 -1.71
CA LYS A 173 -8.73 14.94 -2.84
C LYS A 173 -8.20 16.33 -2.60
N THR A 174 -7.03 16.65 -3.10
CA THR A 174 -6.45 17.99 -2.99
C THR A 174 -6.24 18.61 -4.37
N ALA A 175 -6.11 19.92 -4.42
CA ALA A 175 -6.05 20.65 -5.70
C ALA A 175 -4.77 20.43 -6.52
N GLU A 176 -3.77 19.72 -5.98
CA GLU A 176 -2.45 19.56 -6.60
C GLU A 176 -2.43 18.59 -7.77
N ALA A 177 -3.48 17.80 -7.95
CA ALA A 177 -3.66 16.99 -9.16
C ALA A 177 -3.75 17.79 -10.47
N SER A 178 -3.84 19.12 -10.38
CA SER A 178 -3.80 20.00 -11.54
C SER A 178 -2.50 19.91 -12.35
N ASP A 179 -1.41 19.47 -11.75
CA ASP A 179 -0.09 19.31 -12.41
C ASP A 179 -0.11 18.32 -13.57
N ILE A 180 -1.02 17.33 -13.52
CA ILE A 180 -1.19 16.33 -14.57
C ILE A 180 -2.48 16.51 -15.38
N GLY A 181 -3.15 17.66 -15.22
CA GLY A 181 -4.30 18.03 -16.04
C GLY A 181 -5.63 17.41 -15.63
N TYR A 182 -5.73 16.83 -14.43
CA TYR A 182 -6.99 16.30 -13.93
C TYR A 182 -7.89 17.41 -13.37
N ASP A 183 -9.15 17.37 -13.75
CA ASP A 183 -10.20 18.23 -13.20
C ASP A 183 -10.98 17.52 -12.07
N ALA A 184 -11.91 18.26 -11.45
CA ALA A 184 -12.73 17.71 -10.36
C ALA A 184 -13.62 16.51 -10.79
N ASN A 185 -13.85 16.31 -12.09
CA ASN A 185 -14.64 15.19 -12.61
C ASN A 185 -13.83 13.90 -12.64
N HIS A 186 -12.50 14.00 -12.59
CA HIS A 186 -11.61 12.85 -12.62
C HIS A 186 -11.81 11.89 -11.42
N TYR A 187 -12.41 12.38 -10.34
CA TYR A 187 -12.71 11.61 -9.13
C TYR A 187 -14.18 11.19 -9.02
N ALA A 188 -14.95 11.28 -10.11
CA ALA A 188 -16.37 10.98 -10.10
C ALA A 188 -16.66 9.55 -9.62
N ASP A 189 -15.78 8.62 -9.93
CA ASP A 189 -15.91 7.18 -9.60
C ASP A 189 -15.28 6.81 -8.25
N LEU A 190 -14.62 7.73 -7.56
CA LEU A 190 -13.97 7.44 -6.28
C LEU A 190 -14.99 7.10 -5.19
N ASN A 191 -14.95 5.85 -4.74
CA ASN A 191 -15.72 5.40 -3.58
C ASN A 191 -14.86 5.46 -2.30
N GLU A 192 -14.77 6.65 -1.70
CA GLU A 192 -13.91 6.90 -0.53
C GLU A 192 -14.14 5.89 0.61
N ASN A 193 -15.40 5.64 0.96
CA ASN A 193 -15.71 4.75 2.08
C ASN A 193 -15.29 3.31 1.80
N TYR A 194 -15.46 2.84 0.58
CA TYR A 194 -15.00 1.52 0.18
C TYR A 194 -13.47 1.44 0.20
N CYS A 195 -12.81 2.41 -0.42
CA CYS A 195 -11.35 2.41 -0.62
C CYS A 195 -10.58 2.55 0.69
N THR A 196 -11.09 3.38 1.61
CA THR A 196 -10.44 3.63 2.91
C THR A 196 -11.02 2.79 4.05
N GLY A 197 -12.03 1.96 3.77
CA GLY A 197 -12.78 1.28 4.82
C GLY A 197 -13.51 2.25 5.78
N GLY A 198 -13.72 3.49 5.35
CA GLY A 198 -14.34 4.54 6.15
C GLY A 198 -13.38 5.29 7.08
N ASP A 199 -12.09 4.94 7.10
CA ASP A 199 -11.08 5.57 7.94
C ASP A 199 -10.84 7.04 7.57
N ALA A 200 -10.82 7.93 8.58
CA ALA A 200 -10.66 9.36 8.37
C ALA A 200 -9.23 9.74 7.95
N GLU A 201 -8.22 9.03 8.45
CA GLU A 201 -6.83 9.24 8.05
C GLU A 201 -6.63 8.81 6.60
N GLY A 202 -7.15 7.64 6.21
CA GLY A 202 -7.13 7.18 4.83
C GLY A 202 -7.79 8.14 3.84
N LYS A 203 -8.88 8.81 4.25
CA LYS A 203 -9.54 9.82 3.42
C LYS A 203 -8.73 11.09 3.23
N ALA A 204 -7.86 11.42 4.20
CA ALA A 204 -7.02 12.62 4.16
C ALA A 204 -5.60 12.38 3.65
N ALA A 205 -5.20 11.13 3.50
CA ALA A 205 -3.85 10.73 3.14
C ALA A 205 -3.70 10.41 1.65
N SER A 206 -2.45 10.37 1.17
CA SER A 206 -2.09 10.10 -0.22
C SER A 206 -1.03 9.00 -0.34
N TRP A 207 -0.86 8.16 0.69
CA TRP A 207 0.11 7.08 0.65
C TRP A 207 -0.15 6.14 -0.54
N PHE A 208 0.95 5.61 -1.10
CA PHE A 208 0.97 4.70 -2.23
C PHE A 208 0.30 5.26 -3.49
N ARG A 209 0.41 6.60 -3.66
CA ARG A 209 -0.03 7.34 -4.83
C ARG A 209 1.07 8.29 -5.26
N GLY A 210 1.39 8.30 -6.53
CA GLY A 210 2.36 9.25 -7.05
C GLY A 210 2.47 9.16 -8.55
N TYR A 211 3.05 10.20 -9.15
CA TYR A 211 3.46 10.15 -10.54
C TYR A 211 4.91 10.57 -10.70
N GLN A 212 5.54 10.04 -11.73
CA GLN A 212 6.88 10.38 -12.17
C GLN A 212 6.90 10.62 -13.67
N LYS A 213 7.84 11.43 -14.11
CA LYS A 213 8.07 11.73 -15.51
C LYS A 213 9.25 10.90 -16.02
N ALA A 214 9.05 10.19 -17.13
CA ALA A 214 10.08 9.36 -17.73
C ALA A 214 11.30 10.17 -18.16
N GLY A 215 12.46 9.65 -17.89
CA GLY A 215 13.72 10.18 -18.39
C GLY A 215 13.87 10.04 -19.90
N SER A 216 14.99 10.48 -20.45
CA SER A 216 15.30 10.35 -21.88
C SER A 216 15.38 8.89 -22.34
N ASP A 217 15.57 7.96 -21.41
CA ASP A 217 15.60 6.51 -21.62
C ASP A 217 14.23 5.85 -21.43
N GLY A 218 13.16 6.62 -21.18
CA GLY A 218 11.81 6.12 -20.96
C GLY A 218 11.56 5.54 -19.57
N ARG A 219 12.55 5.57 -18.64
CA ARG A 219 12.43 4.97 -17.31
C ARG A 219 11.80 5.92 -16.29
N VAL A 220 11.03 5.33 -15.38
CA VAL A 220 10.54 5.95 -14.14
C VAL A 220 10.74 5.01 -12.96
N THR A 221 10.99 5.61 -11.80
CA THR A 221 11.27 4.88 -10.55
C THR A 221 10.37 5.38 -9.44
N PHE A 222 9.82 4.43 -8.66
CA PHE A 222 9.11 4.73 -7.42
C PHE A 222 9.73 3.94 -6.26
N ASP A 223 9.75 4.57 -5.10
CA ASP A 223 10.03 3.95 -3.82
C ASP A 223 8.72 3.74 -3.10
N THR A 224 8.34 2.48 -2.90
CA THR A 224 7.05 2.11 -2.35
C THR A 224 7.18 0.93 -1.40
N LEU A 225 6.06 0.33 -1.01
CA LEU A 225 6.01 -0.94 -0.31
C LEU A 225 5.29 -1.97 -1.16
N PHE A 226 5.60 -3.25 -0.94
CA PHE A 226 4.80 -4.32 -1.53
C PHE A 226 3.33 -4.16 -1.13
N PRO A 227 2.37 -4.19 -2.07
CA PRO A 227 0.96 -4.02 -1.72
C PRO A 227 0.43 -5.17 -0.87
N GLY A 228 -0.55 -4.89 -0.02
CA GLY A 228 -1.37 -5.93 0.58
C GLY A 228 -2.43 -6.45 -0.38
N TRP A 229 -3.25 -7.36 0.11
CA TRP A 229 -4.41 -7.87 -0.62
C TRP A 229 -5.72 -7.36 0.00
N TYR A 230 -6.78 -7.33 -0.76
CA TYR A 230 -8.14 -7.13 -0.28
C TYR A 230 -9.09 -8.10 -0.98
N SER A 231 -10.26 -8.34 -0.39
CA SER A 231 -11.16 -9.40 -0.83
C SER A 231 -11.54 -9.32 -2.30
N SER A 232 -11.57 -10.48 -2.94
CA SER A 232 -11.89 -10.72 -4.36
C SER A 232 -10.90 -10.15 -5.39
N ARG A 233 -9.71 -9.70 -4.95
CA ARG A 233 -8.65 -9.26 -5.85
C ARG A 233 -7.31 -9.87 -5.46
N THR A 234 -6.54 -10.28 -6.46
CA THR A 234 -5.12 -10.59 -6.28
C THR A 234 -4.29 -9.31 -6.05
N ILE A 235 -3.06 -9.44 -5.57
CA ILE A 235 -2.17 -8.30 -5.32
C ILE A 235 -1.81 -7.60 -6.63
N HIS A 236 -2.04 -6.28 -6.69
CA HIS A 236 -1.84 -5.48 -7.90
C HIS A 236 -1.49 -4.03 -7.58
N ILE A 237 -0.92 -3.38 -8.58
CA ILE A 237 -0.68 -1.93 -8.62
C ILE A 237 -1.41 -1.40 -9.86
N HIS A 238 -2.23 -0.39 -9.69
CA HIS A 238 -2.80 0.38 -10.78
C HIS A 238 -1.76 1.33 -11.34
N PHE A 239 -1.79 1.56 -12.63
CA PHE A 239 -0.96 2.59 -13.25
C PHE A 239 -1.69 3.24 -14.43
N ARG A 240 -1.25 4.46 -14.76
CA ARG A 240 -1.67 5.23 -15.93
C ARG A 240 -0.45 5.80 -16.63
N VAL A 241 -0.50 5.85 -17.96
CA VAL A 241 0.52 6.48 -18.78
C VAL A 241 -0.12 7.61 -19.59
N THR A 242 0.42 8.82 -19.43
CA THR A 242 0.00 10.04 -20.13
C THR A 242 1.20 10.64 -20.86
N VAL A 243 1.04 11.07 -22.11
CA VAL A 243 2.04 11.80 -22.88
C VAL A 243 1.47 13.14 -23.30
N GLY A 244 2.10 14.23 -22.87
CA GLY A 244 1.51 15.55 -22.98
C GLY A 244 0.21 15.64 -22.19
N THR A 245 -0.92 15.83 -22.87
CA THR A 245 -2.28 15.85 -22.26
C THR A 245 -3.12 14.63 -22.65
N THR A 246 -2.52 13.63 -23.31
CA THR A 246 -3.24 12.45 -23.80
C THR A 246 -2.97 11.28 -22.90
N GLU A 247 -4.02 10.70 -22.32
CA GLU A 247 -3.95 9.38 -21.67
C GLU A 247 -3.87 8.29 -22.74
N TYR A 248 -2.81 7.50 -22.71
CA TYR A 248 -2.60 6.38 -23.63
C TYR A 248 -3.02 5.06 -23.05
N LEU A 249 -2.91 4.92 -21.72
CA LEU A 249 -3.11 3.64 -21.06
C LEU A 249 -3.49 3.82 -19.59
N THR A 250 -4.56 3.17 -19.17
CA THR A 250 -4.85 2.87 -17.77
C THR A 250 -4.96 1.36 -17.65
N SER A 251 -4.20 0.76 -16.72
CA SER A 251 -4.18 -0.68 -16.51
C SER A 251 -3.66 -1.06 -15.11
N GLN A 252 -3.32 -2.33 -14.93
CA GLN A 252 -2.81 -2.88 -13.68
C GLN A 252 -1.65 -3.81 -13.96
N VAL A 253 -0.67 -3.84 -13.04
CA VAL A 253 0.38 -4.85 -12.99
C VAL A 253 0.20 -5.72 -11.75
N PHE A 254 0.66 -6.96 -11.83
CA PHE A 254 0.46 -8.01 -10.86
C PHE A 254 1.79 -8.65 -10.48
N PHE A 255 1.78 -9.46 -9.43
CA PHE A 255 2.94 -10.23 -9.01
C PHE A 255 2.63 -11.73 -9.09
N ASP A 256 3.67 -12.57 -9.19
CA ASP A 256 3.48 -14.01 -9.15
C ASP A 256 2.80 -14.47 -7.86
N ASP A 257 1.88 -15.43 -7.96
CA ASP A 257 1.20 -15.98 -6.79
C ASP A 257 2.18 -16.57 -5.78
N SER A 258 3.29 -17.18 -6.22
CA SER A 258 4.32 -17.72 -5.33
C SER A 258 5.02 -16.63 -4.52
N LEU A 259 5.34 -15.48 -5.13
CA LEU A 259 5.90 -14.32 -4.42
C LEU A 259 4.89 -13.74 -3.44
N ASN A 260 3.64 -13.60 -3.89
CA ASN A 260 2.55 -13.11 -3.05
C ASN A 260 2.40 -13.96 -1.78
N ASP A 261 2.37 -15.28 -1.94
CA ASP A 261 2.16 -16.22 -0.83
C ASP A 261 3.37 -16.24 0.11
N GLU A 262 4.60 -16.17 -0.40
CA GLU A 262 5.82 -16.06 0.40
C GLU A 262 5.80 -14.78 1.27
N ILE A 263 5.56 -13.62 0.67
CA ILE A 263 5.58 -12.35 1.40
C ILE A 263 4.45 -12.30 2.44
N ILE A 264 3.25 -12.75 2.09
CA ILE A 264 2.11 -12.79 3.01
C ILE A 264 2.38 -13.73 4.19
N ALA A 265 2.98 -14.88 3.96
CA ALA A 265 3.27 -15.83 5.03
C ALA A 265 4.39 -15.35 5.96
N ASP A 266 5.43 -14.78 5.39
CA ASP A 266 6.71 -14.64 6.05
C ASP A 266 7.01 -13.24 6.56
N HIS A 267 6.45 -12.19 5.95
CA HIS A 267 6.74 -10.82 6.36
C HIS A 267 5.74 -10.31 7.40
N ALA A 268 6.25 -9.80 8.53
CA ALA A 268 5.45 -9.42 9.70
C ALA A 268 4.34 -8.38 9.41
N SER A 269 4.56 -7.47 8.44
CA SER A 269 3.54 -6.46 8.07
C SER A 269 2.34 -7.04 7.30
N TYR A 270 2.46 -8.27 6.74
CA TYR A 270 1.44 -8.90 5.90
C TYR A 270 0.83 -10.14 6.55
N SER A 271 1.63 -10.92 7.30
CA SER A 271 1.24 -12.23 7.86
C SER A 271 0.07 -12.17 8.83
N THR A 272 -0.13 -11.04 9.51
CA THR A 272 -1.24 -10.85 10.45
C THR A 272 -2.62 -10.88 9.79
N ARG A 273 -2.67 -10.64 8.47
CA ARG A 273 -3.91 -10.65 7.69
C ARG A 273 -4.33 -12.05 7.23
N GLY A 274 -3.43 -13.01 7.29
CA GLY A 274 -3.63 -14.35 6.75
C GLY A 274 -3.52 -14.42 5.22
N PRO A 275 -3.72 -15.61 4.62
CA PRO A 275 -3.55 -15.83 3.18
C PRO A 275 -4.55 -15.01 2.36
N LYS A 276 -4.13 -14.61 1.14
CA LYS A 276 -5.03 -13.97 0.19
C LYS A 276 -6.17 -14.90 -0.23
N ASP A 277 -7.34 -14.35 -0.51
CA ASP A 277 -8.51 -15.12 -0.93
C ASP A 277 -8.61 -15.31 -2.45
N THR A 278 -7.78 -14.61 -3.22
CA THR A 278 -7.86 -14.58 -4.69
C THR A 278 -6.47 -14.78 -5.31
N THR A 279 -6.37 -15.75 -6.21
CA THR A 279 -5.18 -15.99 -7.03
C THR A 279 -5.24 -15.18 -8.32
N ASN A 280 -4.11 -15.08 -9.03
CA ASN A 280 -4.06 -14.44 -10.34
C ASN A 280 -5.05 -15.10 -11.32
N ALA A 281 -5.19 -16.41 -11.29
CA ALA A 281 -6.11 -17.14 -12.16
C ALA A 281 -7.59 -16.88 -11.83
N ALA A 282 -7.91 -16.49 -10.60
CA ALA A 282 -9.28 -16.22 -10.15
C ALA A 282 -9.65 -14.73 -10.19
N ASP A 283 -8.71 -13.84 -10.47
CA ASP A 283 -8.94 -12.39 -10.51
C ASP A 283 -9.78 -11.97 -11.71
N ASN A 284 -10.89 -11.29 -11.45
CA ASN A 284 -11.84 -10.89 -12.49
C ASN A 284 -11.28 -9.88 -13.50
N VAL A 285 -10.30 -9.06 -13.12
CA VAL A 285 -9.68 -8.09 -14.02
C VAL A 285 -8.75 -8.80 -15.00
N ILE A 286 -7.96 -9.77 -14.51
CA ILE A 286 -7.15 -10.62 -15.37
C ILE A 286 -8.08 -11.45 -16.27
N GLY A 287 -9.09 -12.13 -15.71
CA GLY A 287 -10.09 -12.90 -16.44
C GLY A 287 -10.93 -12.09 -17.43
N GLY A 288 -11.03 -10.77 -17.23
CA GLY A 288 -11.68 -9.80 -18.11
C GLY A 288 -10.95 -9.55 -19.43
N GLY A 289 -9.87 -10.28 -19.69
CA GLY A 289 -9.19 -10.33 -20.98
C GLY A 289 -7.75 -9.87 -20.98
N LEU A 290 -7.12 -9.69 -19.82
CA LEU A 290 -5.67 -9.54 -19.73
C LEU A 290 -5.00 -10.91 -19.93
N THR A 291 -3.79 -10.90 -20.47
CA THR A 291 -2.94 -12.09 -20.52
C THR A 291 -1.98 -12.03 -19.34
N LEU A 292 -2.02 -13.01 -18.44
CA LEU A 292 -1.25 -13.00 -17.20
C LEU A 292 0.25 -12.72 -17.42
N SER A 293 0.87 -13.37 -18.41
CA SER A 293 2.29 -13.15 -18.73
C SER A 293 2.61 -11.71 -19.18
N ASP A 294 1.62 -11.00 -19.75
CA ASP A 294 1.82 -9.63 -20.20
C ASP A 294 1.77 -8.62 -19.03
N VAL A 295 1.09 -8.97 -17.95
CA VAL A 295 0.81 -8.03 -16.83
C VAL A 295 1.53 -8.36 -15.52
N VAL A 296 2.12 -9.55 -15.39
CA VAL A 296 2.95 -9.90 -14.22
C VAL A 296 4.30 -9.20 -14.33
N MET A 297 4.74 -8.62 -13.22
CA MET A 297 6.04 -7.95 -13.10
C MET A 297 7.16 -8.98 -12.99
N SER A 298 8.31 -8.64 -13.55
CA SER A 298 9.58 -9.27 -13.17
C SER A 298 10.00 -8.72 -11.81
N TYR A 299 10.75 -9.52 -11.04
CA TYR A 299 11.21 -9.09 -9.73
C TYR A 299 12.53 -9.76 -9.32
N GLU A 300 13.21 -9.14 -8.38
CA GLU A 300 14.41 -9.67 -7.74
C GLU A 300 14.46 -9.24 -6.28
N LYS A 301 14.75 -10.20 -5.39
CA LYS A 301 15.04 -9.92 -4.00
C LYS A 301 16.47 -9.42 -3.89
N GLN A 302 16.65 -8.23 -3.37
CA GLN A 302 17.95 -7.60 -3.21
C GLN A 302 18.72 -8.16 -2.01
N SER A 303 20.04 -8.02 -2.02
CA SER A 303 20.92 -8.52 -0.96
C SER A 303 20.63 -7.91 0.41
N ASP A 304 20.02 -6.74 0.46
CA ASP A 304 19.57 -6.04 1.67
C ASP A 304 18.14 -6.40 2.09
N GLY A 305 17.50 -7.30 1.36
CA GLY A 305 16.15 -7.80 1.61
C GLY A 305 15.02 -6.95 1.03
N ALA A 306 15.31 -5.85 0.31
CA ALA A 306 14.30 -5.11 -0.44
C ALA A 306 13.85 -5.90 -1.68
N LEU A 307 12.70 -5.52 -2.22
CA LEU A 307 12.21 -6.03 -3.49
C LEU A 307 12.50 -5.01 -4.60
N LEU A 308 13.15 -5.44 -5.69
CA LEU A 308 13.15 -4.73 -6.96
C LEU A 308 12.09 -5.38 -7.86
N ALA A 309 11.13 -4.60 -8.35
CA ALA A 309 10.11 -5.08 -9.29
C ALA A 309 10.03 -4.16 -10.50
N TRP A 310 9.91 -4.72 -11.71
CA TRP A 310 9.94 -3.91 -12.93
C TRP A 310 9.04 -4.44 -14.03
N LYS A 311 8.61 -3.52 -14.90
CA LYS A 311 7.80 -3.83 -16.09
C LYS A 311 8.07 -2.84 -17.22
N ALA A 312 8.32 -3.35 -18.41
CA ALA A 312 8.25 -2.52 -19.61
C ALA A 312 6.79 -2.42 -20.09
N ILE A 313 6.38 -1.22 -20.47
CA ILE A 313 5.02 -0.85 -20.87
C ILE A 313 5.08 -0.24 -22.25
N ALA A 314 4.59 -0.96 -23.26
CA ALA A 314 4.46 -0.41 -24.60
C ALA A 314 3.11 0.28 -24.78
N ILE A 315 3.14 1.50 -25.30
CA ILE A 315 1.96 2.30 -25.64
C ILE A 315 1.90 2.58 -27.14
N ASN A 316 0.73 2.93 -27.61
CA ASN A 316 0.54 3.29 -29.02
C ASN A 316 0.66 4.83 -29.17
N ALA A 317 1.87 5.35 -28.82
CA ALA A 317 2.21 6.78 -28.88
C ALA A 317 2.76 7.18 -30.24
#